data_6c1c56bd09b3ea4f8a52173c6772a181
#
_entry.id   6c1c56bd09b3ea4f8a52173c6772a181
#
_cell.length_a   1.000
_cell.length_b   1.000
_cell.length_c   1.000
_cell.angle_alpha   90.00
_cell.angle_beta   90.00
_cell.angle_gamma   90.00
#
_symmetry.space_group_name_H-M   'P 1'
#
loop_
_entity.id
_entity.type
_entity.pdbx_description
1 polymer ?
#
loop_
_entity_poly.entity_id
_entity_poly.type
_entity_poly.pdbx_seq_one_letter_code
_entity_poly.pdbx_strand_id
1 'polypeptide(L)'
;HKGRIVYERYFGALTPEGQHIAMSVTKSFFGTIGAMLVADGTLDANAPASKYVPELKDSAFGDATVRELLDMTTGLQYSENYADPKAEIWNHVRAGNLLPRPPGYDGPKTFYEFLLTVKQEGSHGEAFAYKTVNTDALGWVIARATNKSVGDNLQERIWSKLGAEQDAYFVIDSVGTEFAGGGLS
;
A
#
# COMPACT_ATOMS: atom_id res chain seq x y z
N HIS A 1 -2.50 -12.72 26.63
CA HIS A 1 -2.11 -12.16 27.92
C HIS A 1 -0.63 -12.47 28.21
N LYS A 2 0.20 -11.48 28.47
CA LYS A 2 1.65 -11.64 28.71
C LYS A 2 2.36 -12.46 27.62
N GLY A 3 2.06 -12.18 26.36
CA GLY A 3 2.64 -12.87 25.20
C GLY A 3 2.12 -14.30 24.97
N ARG A 4 1.03 -14.70 25.63
CA ARG A 4 0.38 -15.99 25.43
C ARG A 4 -1.04 -15.82 24.92
N ILE A 5 -1.41 -16.62 23.91
CA ILE A 5 -2.80 -16.78 23.48
C ILE A 5 -3.54 -17.52 24.58
N VAL A 6 -4.60 -16.91 25.14
CA VAL A 6 -5.42 -17.53 26.20
C VAL A 6 -6.84 -17.83 25.75
N TYR A 7 -7.22 -17.36 24.57
CA TYR A 7 -8.50 -17.61 23.94
C TYR A 7 -8.38 -17.45 22.44
N GLU A 8 -8.93 -18.40 21.69
CA GLU A 8 -8.97 -18.39 20.23
C GLU A 8 -10.28 -19.05 19.79
N ARG A 9 -10.98 -18.42 18.85
CA ARG A 9 -12.24 -18.93 18.32
C ARG A 9 -12.49 -18.40 16.91
N TYR A 10 -13.03 -19.26 16.07
CA TYR A 10 -13.32 -18.99 14.67
C TYR A 10 -14.82 -18.96 14.45
N PHE A 11 -15.32 -18.11 13.51
CA PHE A 11 -16.73 -17.93 13.21
C PHE A 11 -16.98 -17.92 11.71
N GLY A 12 -18.18 -18.35 11.31
CA GLY A 12 -18.59 -18.38 9.91
C GLY A 12 -17.77 -19.38 9.11
N ALA A 13 -17.21 -18.94 7.99
CA ALA A 13 -16.39 -19.76 7.10
C ALA A 13 -14.91 -19.81 7.49
N LEU A 14 -14.48 -19.03 8.50
CA LEU A 14 -13.08 -19.00 8.92
C LEU A 14 -12.75 -20.24 9.78
N THR A 15 -11.65 -20.89 9.47
CA THR A 15 -11.08 -22.03 10.21
C THR A 15 -9.69 -21.67 10.74
N PRO A 16 -9.08 -22.49 11.62
CA PRO A 16 -7.70 -22.26 12.07
C PRO A 16 -6.69 -22.14 10.94
N GLU A 17 -6.90 -22.85 9.83
CA GLU A 17 -6.04 -22.84 8.65
C GLU A 17 -6.57 -21.90 7.55
N GLY A 18 -7.71 -21.26 7.80
CA GLY A 18 -8.37 -20.38 6.84
C GLY A 18 -7.64 -19.06 6.68
N GLN A 19 -7.40 -18.65 5.44
CA GLN A 19 -6.82 -17.36 5.14
C GLN A 19 -7.90 -16.29 5.00
N HIS A 20 -7.59 -15.10 5.45
CA HIS A 20 -8.47 -13.94 5.36
C HIS A 20 -7.65 -12.71 4.98
N ILE A 21 -8.14 -11.96 4.01
CA ILE A 21 -7.48 -10.70 3.61
C ILE A 21 -7.42 -9.75 4.80
N ALA A 22 -6.23 -9.28 5.11
CA ALA A 22 -5.96 -8.38 6.24
C ALA A 22 -6.39 -6.93 5.95
N MET A 23 -6.76 -6.63 4.70
CA MET A 23 -7.14 -5.28 4.25
C MET A 23 -6.07 -4.27 4.72
N SER A 24 -6.50 -3.16 5.29
CA SER A 24 -5.59 -2.06 5.67
C SER A 24 -4.63 -2.36 6.82
N VAL A 25 -4.72 -3.51 7.49
CA VAL A 25 -3.65 -3.97 8.38
C VAL A 25 -2.32 -4.11 7.61
N THR A 26 -2.39 -4.43 6.32
CA THR A 26 -1.26 -4.45 5.38
C THR A 26 -0.41 -3.17 5.46
N LYS A 27 -1.05 -2.00 5.61
CA LYS A 27 -0.37 -0.70 5.72
C LYS A 27 0.58 -0.61 6.92
N SER A 28 0.26 -1.30 8.02
CA SER A 28 1.10 -1.32 9.21
C SER A 28 2.44 -1.99 8.95
N PHE A 29 2.46 -3.03 8.12
CA PHE A 29 3.70 -3.68 7.71
C PHE A 29 4.56 -2.75 6.84
N PHE A 30 3.97 -2.11 5.83
CA PHE A 30 4.74 -1.24 4.94
C PHE A 30 5.14 0.08 5.58
N GLY A 31 4.32 0.63 6.46
CA GLY A 31 4.72 1.75 7.31
C GLY A 31 5.92 1.39 8.21
N THR A 32 5.90 0.19 8.81
CA THR A 32 7.02 -0.31 9.62
C THR A 32 8.28 -0.52 8.77
N ILE A 33 8.17 -1.15 7.60
CA ILE A 33 9.31 -1.35 6.68
C ILE A 33 9.87 -0.01 6.23
N GLY A 34 9.02 0.94 5.85
CA GLY A 34 9.44 2.29 5.47
C GLY A 34 10.20 2.99 6.60
N ALA A 35 9.70 2.90 7.84
CA ALA A 35 10.39 3.45 9.01
C ALA A 35 11.73 2.76 9.29
N MET A 36 11.83 1.44 9.11
CA MET A 36 13.08 0.70 9.22
C MET A 36 14.12 1.15 8.18
N LEU A 37 13.67 1.35 6.93
CA LEU A 37 14.52 1.81 5.83
C LEU A 37 14.97 3.27 6.01
N VAL A 38 14.17 4.11 6.65
CA VAL A 38 14.59 5.44 7.06
C VAL A 38 15.62 5.35 8.18
N ALA A 39 15.41 4.50 9.17
CA ALA A 39 16.32 4.34 10.30
C ALA A 39 17.69 3.77 9.89
N ASP A 40 17.75 2.89 8.89
CA ASP A 40 19.02 2.33 8.38
C ASP A 40 19.67 3.19 7.28
N GLY A 41 19.05 4.31 6.90
CA GLY A 41 19.57 5.25 5.90
C GLY A 41 19.36 4.85 4.44
N THR A 42 18.63 3.76 4.17
CA THR A 42 18.27 3.34 2.80
C THR A 42 17.27 4.32 2.16
N LEU A 43 16.35 4.84 2.98
CA LEU A 43 15.42 5.91 2.60
C LEU A 43 15.76 7.19 3.35
N ASP A 44 15.73 8.31 2.63
CA ASP A 44 15.74 9.65 3.23
C ASP A 44 14.30 10.12 3.40
N ALA A 45 13.87 10.30 4.63
CA ALA A 45 12.49 10.71 4.94
C ALA A 45 12.08 12.04 4.28
N ASN A 46 13.05 12.94 4.04
CA ASN A 46 12.79 14.25 3.46
C ASN A 46 12.96 14.28 1.93
N ALA A 47 13.39 13.17 1.33
CA ALA A 47 13.50 13.08 -0.11
C ALA A 47 12.12 12.92 -0.77
N PRO A 48 11.88 13.54 -1.94
CA PRO A 48 10.67 13.31 -2.70
C PRO A 48 10.60 11.88 -3.22
N ALA A 49 9.38 11.34 -3.34
CA ALA A 49 9.14 10.00 -3.88
C ALA A 49 9.75 9.82 -5.28
N SER A 50 9.74 10.87 -6.09
CA SER A 50 10.33 10.87 -7.44
C SER A 50 11.86 10.67 -7.47
N LYS A 51 12.55 10.84 -6.34
CA LYS A 51 13.97 10.47 -6.22
C LYS A 51 14.18 8.97 -6.40
N TYR A 52 13.26 8.17 -5.88
CA TYR A 52 13.32 6.70 -5.93
C TYR A 52 12.53 6.14 -7.12
N VAL A 53 11.43 6.78 -7.46
CA VAL A 53 10.53 6.40 -8.55
C VAL A 53 10.41 7.58 -9.52
N PRO A 54 11.33 7.73 -10.49
CA PRO A 54 11.33 8.86 -11.43
C PRO A 54 10.03 9.02 -12.23
N GLU A 55 9.29 7.93 -12.42
CA GLU A 55 8.00 7.91 -13.10
C GLU A 55 6.94 8.78 -12.39
N LEU A 56 7.09 8.98 -11.08
CA LEU A 56 6.17 9.83 -10.30
C LEU A 56 6.43 11.32 -10.48
N LYS A 57 7.53 11.73 -11.14
CA LYS A 57 7.98 13.13 -11.19
C LYS A 57 6.90 14.11 -11.62
N ASP A 58 6.12 13.75 -12.62
CA ASP A 58 5.08 14.62 -13.18
C ASP A 58 3.66 14.28 -12.66
N SER A 59 3.57 13.45 -11.61
CA SER A 59 2.35 13.09 -10.91
C SER A 59 2.16 13.91 -9.63
N ALA A 60 1.00 13.81 -9.00
CA ALA A 60 0.73 14.42 -7.70
C ALA A 60 1.60 13.88 -6.55
N PHE A 61 2.38 12.83 -6.78
CA PHE A 61 3.35 12.30 -5.81
C PHE A 61 4.78 12.81 -6.06
N GLY A 62 5.02 13.58 -7.12
CA GLY A 62 6.36 13.91 -7.60
C GLY A 62 7.23 14.62 -6.57
N ASP A 63 6.66 15.53 -5.81
CA ASP A 63 7.30 16.30 -4.74
C ASP A 63 6.88 15.86 -3.32
N ALA A 64 5.94 14.92 -3.20
CA ALA A 64 5.60 14.31 -1.92
C ALA A 64 6.82 13.59 -1.32
N THR A 65 7.18 13.91 -0.10
CA THR A 65 8.30 13.28 0.60
C THR A 65 7.95 11.88 1.11
N VAL A 66 8.96 11.05 1.32
CA VAL A 66 8.79 9.74 1.98
C VAL A 66 8.09 9.89 3.34
N ARG A 67 8.39 10.96 4.08
CA ARG A 67 7.74 11.28 5.36
C ARG A 67 6.24 11.51 5.16
N GLU A 68 5.83 12.29 4.19
CA GLU A 68 4.42 12.60 3.95
C GLU A 68 3.63 11.38 3.47
N LEU A 69 4.27 10.46 2.74
CA LEU A 69 3.67 9.16 2.42
C LEU A 69 3.45 8.31 3.68
N LEU A 70 4.47 8.23 4.55
CA LEU A 70 4.41 7.49 5.83
C LEU A 70 3.36 8.06 6.78
N ASP A 71 3.29 9.37 6.89
CA ASP A 71 2.40 10.08 7.81
C ASP A 71 1.00 10.30 7.24
N MET A 72 0.76 9.89 5.97
CA MET A 72 -0.50 10.11 5.24
C MET A 72 -0.93 11.59 5.23
N THR A 73 0.03 12.50 4.99
CA THR A 73 -0.22 13.94 4.94
C THR A 73 -0.14 14.50 3.52
N THR A 74 -0.27 13.66 2.52
CA THR A 74 -0.23 14.11 1.12
C THR A 74 -1.51 14.83 0.71
N GLY A 75 -1.35 15.96 0.01
CA GLY A 75 -2.44 16.75 -0.57
C GLY A 75 -2.90 16.18 -1.92
N LEU A 76 -3.68 15.10 -1.89
CA LEU A 76 -4.14 14.37 -3.07
C LEU A 76 -5.66 14.40 -3.18
N GLN A 77 -6.17 14.52 -4.40
CA GLN A 77 -7.57 14.28 -4.72
C GLN A 77 -7.82 12.77 -4.74
N TYR A 78 -8.25 12.25 -3.61
CA TYR A 78 -8.54 10.83 -3.46
C TYR A 78 -9.52 10.60 -2.31
N SER A 79 -10.66 10.00 -2.62
CA SER A 79 -11.71 9.68 -1.65
C SER A 79 -11.82 8.18 -1.44
N GLU A 80 -11.94 7.77 -0.18
CA GLU A 80 -12.29 6.42 0.25
C GLU A 80 -13.71 6.38 0.87
N ASN A 81 -14.60 7.24 0.41
CA ASN A 81 -16.00 7.11 0.78
C ASN A 81 -16.64 5.91 0.08
N TYR A 82 -16.63 4.77 0.74
CA TYR A 82 -17.16 3.50 0.20
C TYR A 82 -18.67 3.53 -0.09
N ALA A 83 -19.40 4.51 0.43
CA ALA A 83 -20.81 4.72 0.11
C ALA A 83 -21.03 5.53 -1.18
N ASP A 84 -20.00 6.21 -1.67
CA ASP A 84 -20.03 6.95 -2.93
C ASP A 84 -19.50 6.09 -4.07
N PRO A 85 -20.32 5.69 -5.05
CA PRO A 85 -19.88 4.89 -6.20
C PRO A 85 -18.91 5.62 -7.13
N LYS A 86 -18.74 6.93 -6.96
CA LYS A 86 -17.81 7.76 -7.75
C LYS A 86 -16.47 8.01 -7.05
N ALA A 87 -16.32 7.56 -5.79
CA ALA A 87 -15.07 7.73 -5.05
C ALA A 87 -13.89 7.07 -5.80
N GLU A 88 -12.73 7.71 -5.76
CA GLU A 88 -11.54 7.29 -6.49
C GLU A 88 -11.06 5.90 -6.09
N ILE A 89 -11.33 5.45 -4.86
CA ILE A 89 -11.03 4.09 -4.41
C ILE A 89 -11.57 3.02 -5.37
N TRP A 90 -12.75 3.22 -5.97
CA TRP A 90 -13.33 2.25 -6.89
C TRP A 90 -12.57 2.13 -8.21
N ASN A 91 -11.99 3.22 -8.70
CA ASN A 91 -11.12 3.20 -9.87
C ASN A 91 -9.77 2.57 -9.53
N HIS A 92 -9.25 2.84 -8.33
CA HIS A 92 -8.02 2.25 -7.83
C HIS A 92 -8.12 0.72 -7.75
N VAL A 93 -9.14 0.18 -7.12
CA VAL A 93 -9.34 -1.28 -7.02
C VAL A 93 -9.65 -1.93 -8.37
N ARG A 94 -10.27 -1.21 -9.33
CA ARG A 94 -10.41 -1.68 -10.71
C ARG A 94 -9.09 -1.72 -11.45
N ALA A 95 -8.23 -0.72 -11.27
CA ALA A 95 -6.89 -0.72 -11.84
C ALA A 95 -6.09 -1.93 -11.36
N GLY A 96 -6.16 -2.26 -10.06
CA GLY A 96 -5.55 -3.44 -9.46
C GLY A 96 -6.24 -4.78 -9.78
N ASN A 97 -7.28 -4.78 -10.63
CA ASN A 97 -8.05 -5.98 -10.98
C ASN A 97 -8.80 -6.66 -9.80
N LEU A 98 -9.04 -5.92 -8.72
CA LEU A 98 -9.83 -6.38 -7.57
C LEU A 98 -11.34 -6.30 -7.80
N LEU A 99 -11.77 -5.47 -8.74
CA LEU A 99 -13.14 -5.39 -9.24
C LEU A 99 -13.17 -5.59 -10.75
N PRO A 100 -14.25 -6.16 -11.29
CA PRO A 100 -14.43 -6.28 -12.74
C PRO A 100 -14.32 -4.92 -13.44
N ARG A 101 -13.61 -4.89 -14.54
CA ARG A 101 -13.56 -3.73 -15.44
C ARG A 101 -14.76 -3.78 -16.37
N PRO A 102 -15.53 -2.67 -16.52
CA PRO A 102 -16.67 -2.65 -17.44
C PRO A 102 -16.20 -2.81 -18.91
N PRO A 103 -17.08 -3.28 -19.82
CA PRO A 103 -16.76 -3.30 -21.24
C PRO A 103 -16.32 -1.92 -21.74
N GLY A 104 -15.22 -1.88 -22.52
CA GLY A 104 -14.63 -0.64 -23.03
C GLY A 104 -13.84 0.18 -22.00
N TYR A 105 -13.49 -0.41 -20.86
CA TYR A 105 -12.64 0.27 -19.87
C TYR A 105 -11.29 0.63 -20.45
N ASP A 106 -10.99 1.92 -20.49
CA ASP A 106 -9.76 2.53 -21.00
C ASP A 106 -8.87 3.19 -19.90
N GLY A 107 -9.30 3.06 -18.64
CA GLY A 107 -8.55 3.57 -17.49
C GLY A 107 -7.30 2.75 -17.14
N PRO A 108 -6.60 3.13 -16.05
CA PRO A 108 -5.41 2.45 -15.56
C PRO A 108 -5.65 0.95 -15.34
N LYS A 109 -4.66 0.10 -15.66
CA LYS A 109 -4.75 -1.36 -15.59
C LYS A 109 -3.84 -1.99 -14.55
N THR A 110 -3.05 -1.17 -13.86
CA THR A 110 -2.16 -1.57 -12.77
C THR A 110 -2.25 -0.57 -11.61
N PHE A 111 -1.80 -0.98 -10.43
CA PHE A 111 -1.74 -0.07 -9.28
C PHE A 111 -0.85 1.14 -9.59
N TYR A 112 0.32 0.92 -10.20
CA TYR A 112 1.25 1.99 -10.49
C TYR A 112 0.75 2.94 -11.58
N GLU A 113 0.08 2.43 -12.63
CA GLU A 113 -0.59 3.30 -13.61
C GLU A 113 -1.65 4.19 -12.95
N PHE A 114 -2.39 3.65 -11.96
CA PHE A 114 -3.39 4.44 -11.24
C PHE A 114 -2.76 5.58 -10.46
N LEU A 115 -1.62 5.35 -9.78
CA LEU A 115 -0.91 6.41 -9.03
C LEU A 115 -0.56 7.61 -9.93
N LEU A 116 -0.23 7.36 -11.19
CA LEU A 116 0.11 8.43 -12.16
C LEU A 116 -1.11 9.27 -12.56
N THR A 117 -2.34 8.79 -12.32
CA THR A 117 -3.57 9.52 -12.64
C THR A 117 -4.12 10.35 -11.48
N VAL A 118 -3.62 10.13 -10.26
CA VAL A 118 -4.05 10.87 -9.07
C VAL A 118 -3.67 12.33 -9.22
N LYS A 119 -4.61 13.23 -8.91
CA LYS A 119 -4.40 14.67 -8.99
C LYS A 119 -4.03 15.24 -7.62
N GLN A 120 -3.34 16.35 -7.64
CA GLN A 120 -3.07 17.11 -6.43
C GLN A 120 -4.31 17.91 -6.00
N GLU A 121 -4.53 17.96 -4.68
CA GLU A 121 -5.55 18.77 -4.01
C GLU A 121 -4.97 19.27 -2.68
N GLY A 122 -4.61 20.54 -2.63
CA GLY A 122 -3.91 21.12 -1.49
C GLY A 122 -2.40 20.88 -1.50
N SER A 123 -1.73 21.23 -0.40
CA SER A 123 -0.29 21.06 -0.23
C SER A 123 0.01 19.78 0.56
N HIS A 124 1.17 19.16 0.29
CA HIS A 124 1.65 18.06 1.11
C HIS A 124 2.06 18.58 2.49
N GLY A 125 1.89 17.76 3.53
CA GLY A 125 2.29 18.08 4.91
C GLY A 125 1.26 18.88 5.72
N GLU A 126 0.19 19.38 5.14
CA GLU A 126 -0.77 20.26 5.84
C GLU A 126 -1.64 19.51 6.85
N ALA A 127 -2.17 18.35 6.49
CA ALA A 127 -3.10 17.60 7.33
C ALA A 127 -3.06 16.11 7.06
N PHE A 128 -3.35 15.32 8.08
CA PHE A 128 -3.58 13.89 7.93
C PHE A 128 -4.87 13.65 7.14
N ALA A 129 -4.77 12.81 6.11
CA ALA A 129 -5.92 12.29 5.40
C ALA A 129 -5.64 10.82 5.01
N TYR A 130 -6.47 9.92 5.52
CA TYR A 130 -6.33 8.51 5.22
C TYR A 130 -6.59 8.24 3.74
N LYS A 131 -5.55 7.79 3.03
CA LYS A 131 -5.60 7.52 1.59
C LYS A 131 -4.74 6.31 1.26
N THR A 132 -5.35 5.24 0.80
CA THR A 132 -4.67 3.96 0.49
C THR A 132 -3.54 4.13 -0.52
N VAL A 133 -3.68 5.02 -1.48
CA VAL A 133 -2.66 5.33 -2.50
C VAL A 133 -1.32 5.78 -1.92
N ASN A 134 -1.29 6.36 -0.71
CA ASN A 134 -0.04 6.70 -0.04
C ASN A 134 0.82 5.45 0.23
N THR A 135 0.19 4.38 0.68
CA THR A 135 0.93 3.14 0.97
C THR A 135 1.34 2.41 -0.31
N ASP A 136 0.56 2.48 -1.38
CA ASP A 136 0.98 1.92 -2.66
C ASP A 136 2.15 2.70 -3.27
N ALA A 137 2.14 4.03 -3.20
CA ALA A 137 3.29 4.86 -3.58
C ALA A 137 4.52 4.55 -2.71
N LEU A 138 4.34 4.40 -1.38
CA LEU A 138 5.40 3.99 -0.47
C LEU A 138 5.92 2.59 -0.81
N GLY A 139 5.05 1.63 -1.13
CA GLY A 139 5.43 0.28 -1.58
C GLY A 139 6.32 0.34 -2.83
N TRP A 140 5.96 1.18 -3.81
CA TRP A 140 6.77 1.39 -5.00
C TRP A 140 8.13 2.01 -4.67
N VAL A 141 8.17 3.02 -3.80
CA VAL A 141 9.42 3.63 -3.29
C VAL A 141 10.30 2.57 -2.60
N ILE A 142 9.72 1.76 -1.72
CA ILE A 142 10.43 0.67 -1.01
C ILE A 142 11.02 -0.32 -2.02
N ALA A 143 10.23 -0.79 -2.98
CA ALA A 143 10.66 -1.75 -3.97
C ALA A 143 11.84 -1.22 -4.81
N ARG A 144 11.77 0.05 -5.23
CA ARG A 144 12.85 0.70 -6.00
C ARG A 144 14.11 0.95 -5.17
N ALA A 145 13.97 1.42 -3.93
CA ALA A 145 15.12 1.69 -3.06
C ALA A 145 15.88 0.42 -2.66
N THR A 146 15.16 -0.69 -2.50
CA THR A 146 15.77 -1.98 -2.10
C THR A 146 16.09 -2.89 -3.27
N ASN A 147 15.61 -2.59 -4.47
CA ASN A 147 15.64 -3.46 -5.65
C ASN A 147 15.04 -4.87 -5.36
N LYS A 148 13.98 -4.91 -4.57
CA LYS A 148 13.25 -6.13 -4.16
C LYS A 148 11.75 -5.88 -4.24
N SER A 149 10.97 -6.94 -4.44
CA SER A 149 9.51 -6.83 -4.41
C SER A 149 9.01 -6.37 -3.04
N VAL A 150 7.76 -5.94 -2.98
CA VAL A 150 7.08 -5.59 -1.73
C VAL A 150 6.98 -6.81 -0.82
N GLY A 151 6.67 -7.98 -1.39
CA GLY A 151 6.61 -9.26 -0.68
C GLY A 151 7.97 -9.69 -0.13
N ASP A 152 9.05 -9.58 -0.92
CA ASP A 152 10.41 -9.90 -0.46
C ASP A 152 10.84 -9.03 0.73
N ASN A 153 10.53 -7.74 0.67
CA ASN A 153 10.81 -6.83 1.79
C ASN A 153 10.03 -7.23 3.05
N LEU A 154 8.76 -7.63 2.92
CA LEU A 154 7.98 -8.13 4.04
C LEU A 154 8.57 -9.43 4.59
N GLN A 155 8.85 -10.40 3.73
CA GLN A 155 9.41 -11.69 4.11
C GLN A 155 10.71 -11.53 4.90
N GLU A 156 11.68 -10.79 4.36
CA GLU A 156 13.01 -10.67 4.96
C GLU A 156 13.03 -9.83 6.25
N ARG A 157 12.24 -8.76 6.29
CA ARG A 157 12.32 -7.79 7.37
C ARG A 157 11.41 -8.10 8.54
N ILE A 158 10.25 -8.70 8.29
CA ILE A 158 9.23 -8.92 9.30
C ILE A 158 8.76 -10.36 9.36
N TRP A 159 8.21 -10.92 8.26
CA TRP A 159 7.45 -12.16 8.29
C TRP A 159 8.28 -13.35 8.81
N SER A 160 9.49 -13.53 8.32
CA SER A 160 10.41 -14.59 8.77
C SER A 160 10.79 -14.50 10.26
N LYS A 161 10.52 -13.39 10.92
CA LYS A 161 10.87 -13.11 12.32
C LYS A 161 9.64 -13.00 13.22
N LEU A 162 8.46 -12.88 12.64
CA LEU A 162 7.21 -12.67 13.37
C LEU A 162 6.76 -13.95 14.09
N GLY A 163 7.17 -15.13 13.62
CA GLY A 163 6.72 -16.41 14.15
C GLY A 163 5.31 -16.77 13.70
N ALA A 164 4.90 -16.30 12.52
CA ALA A 164 3.62 -16.68 11.92
C ALA A 164 3.61 -18.19 11.63
N GLU A 165 2.48 -18.84 11.92
CA GLU A 165 2.31 -20.30 11.74
C GLU A 165 2.08 -20.69 10.28
N GLN A 166 1.62 -19.73 9.44
CA GLN A 166 1.26 -19.95 8.06
C GLN A 166 1.97 -18.96 7.14
N ASP A 167 2.07 -19.30 5.86
CA ASP A 167 2.52 -18.39 4.81
C ASP A 167 1.48 -17.29 4.57
N ALA A 168 1.95 -16.11 4.21
CA ALA A 168 1.10 -15.01 3.77
C ALA A 168 1.10 -14.88 2.25
N TYR A 169 0.02 -14.32 1.71
CA TYR A 169 -0.16 -14.11 0.27
C TYR A 169 -0.49 -12.66 0.01
N PHE A 170 -0.17 -12.20 -1.19
CA PHE A 170 -0.57 -10.89 -1.67
C PHE A 170 -1.58 -10.97 -2.80
N VAL A 171 -2.57 -10.09 -2.76
CA VAL A 171 -3.31 -9.71 -3.95
C VAL A 171 -2.37 -8.95 -4.87
N ILE A 172 -2.32 -9.37 -6.13
CA ILE A 172 -1.49 -8.76 -7.18
C ILE A 172 -2.36 -8.25 -8.32
N ASP A 173 -1.87 -7.24 -9.03
CA ASP A 173 -2.50 -6.75 -10.26
C ASP A 173 -2.14 -7.62 -11.49
N SER A 174 -2.53 -7.17 -12.68
CA SER A 174 -2.35 -7.92 -13.94
C SER A 174 -0.90 -8.09 -14.37
N VAL A 175 0.04 -7.37 -13.76
CA VAL A 175 1.49 -7.45 -14.06
C VAL A 175 2.30 -7.97 -12.86
N GLY A 176 1.63 -8.39 -11.80
CA GLY A 176 2.27 -8.98 -10.63
C GLY A 176 2.67 -7.98 -9.55
N THR A 177 2.20 -6.72 -9.61
CA THR A 177 2.45 -5.74 -8.55
C THR A 177 1.60 -6.06 -7.34
N GLU A 178 2.22 -6.21 -6.18
CA GLU A 178 1.54 -6.47 -4.92
C GLU A 178 0.78 -5.22 -4.43
N PHE A 179 -0.43 -5.43 -3.93
CA PHE A 179 -1.25 -4.37 -3.36
C PHE A 179 -0.78 -4.00 -1.95
N ALA A 180 0.19 -3.09 -1.85
CA ALA A 180 0.77 -2.65 -0.57
C ALA A 180 -0.25 -1.97 0.35
N GLY A 181 -1.28 -1.36 -0.22
CA GLY A 181 -2.33 -0.67 0.52
C GLY A 181 -3.36 -1.57 1.21
N GLY A 182 -3.41 -2.89 0.89
CA GLY A 182 -4.46 -3.73 1.48
C GLY A 182 -4.48 -5.19 1.06
N GLY A 183 -3.45 -5.69 0.39
CA GLY A 183 -3.49 -6.98 -0.28
C GLY A 183 -2.96 -8.17 0.49
N LEU A 184 -2.47 -8.01 1.71
CA LEU A 184 -1.96 -9.12 2.52
C LEU A 184 -3.10 -10.01 3.03
N SER A 185 -2.94 -11.31 3.02
CA SER A 185 -3.85 -12.31 3.59
C SER A 185 -3.07 -13.46 4.23
#